data_a05fca894527024d24a9acf4e604c627
#
_entry.id   a05fca894527024d24a9acf4e604c627
#
_cell.length_a   1.000
_cell.length_b   1.000
_cell.length_c   1.000
_cell.angle_alpha   90.00
_cell.angle_beta   90.00
_cell.angle_gamma   90.00
#
_symmetry.space_group_name_H-M   'P 1'
#
loop_
_entity.id
_entity.type
_entity.pdbx_description
1 polymer ?
#
loop_
_entity_poly.entity_id
_entity_poly.type
_entity_poly.pdbx_seq_one_letter_code
_entity_poly.pdbx_strand_id
1 'polypeptide(L)'
;VVELRVRRSGGHVTRFTLRGHAECGEHGSDLVCAATSALVIAAANGLLQHAGVSRAVRQRSGYFDCSILDCPSADARARADAILETMISGVRAISQEYPENVSVIDI
;
A
#
# COMPACT_ATOMS: atom_id res chain seq x y z
N VAL A 1 0.05 -3.81 15.60
CA VAL A 1 1.05 -4.06 14.55
C VAL A 1 0.38 -3.94 13.18
N VAL A 2 1.00 -3.15 12.31
CA VAL A 2 0.55 -2.92 10.94
C VAL A 2 1.47 -3.69 10.00
N GLU A 3 0.88 -4.42 9.06
CA GLU A 3 1.64 -5.22 8.10
C GLU A 3 1.21 -4.85 6.68
N LEU A 4 2.16 -4.42 5.87
CA LEU A 4 1.96 -4.25 4.43
C LEU A 4 2.51 -5.47 3.71
N ARG A 5 1.63 -6.18 3.01
CA ARG A 5 1.99 -7.30 2.16
C ARG A 5 1.98 -6.87 0.71
N VAL A 6 3.04 -7.19 -0.01
CA VAL A 6 3.20 -6.80 -1.41
C VAL A 6 3.43 -8.04 -2.25
N ARG A 7 2.64 -8.20 -3.30
CA ARG A 7 2.82 -9.26 -4.29
C ARG A 7 3.32 -8.66 -5.59
N ARG A 8 4.32 -9.30 -6.17
CA ARG A 8 4.87 -8.90 -7.47
C ARG A 8 4.81 -10.04 -8.48
N SER A 9 4.75 -9.64 -9.75
CA SER A 9 4.89 -10.56 -10.86
C SER A 9 5.70 -9.84 -11.95
N GLY A 10 6.78 -10.45 -12.40
CA GLY A 10 7.65 -9.86 -13.40
C GLY A 10 8.25 -8.52 -12.98
N GLY A 11 8.50 -8.33 -11.70
CA GLY A 11 9.03 -7.07 -11.16
C GLY A 11 7.99 -5.98 -10.91
N HIS A 12 6.74 -6.22 -11.25
CA HIS A 12 5.64 -5.26 -11.08
C HIS A 12 4.76 -5.65 -9.91
N VAL A 13 4.35 -4.67 -9.09
CA VAL A 13 3.39 -4.91 -8.02
C VAL A 13 2.03 -5.21 -8.61
N THR A 14 1.44 -6.35 -8.22
CA THR A 14 0.13 -6.78 -8.68
C THR A 14 -0.95 -6.66 -7.59
N ARG A 15 -0.55 -6.65 -6.34
CA ARG A 15 -1.47 -6.55 -5.21
C ARG A 15 -0.74 -6.04 -3.98
N PHE A 16 -1.41 -5.25 -3.18
CA PHE A 16 -0.92 -4.90 -1.85
C PHE A 16 -2.06 -4.93 -0.85
N THR A 17 -1.74 -5.32 0.38
CA THR A 17 -2.70 -5.47 1.47
C THR A 17 -2.11 -4.86 2.73
N LEU A 18 -2.86 -3.98 3.38
CA LEU A 18 -2.50 -3.41 4.68
C LEU A 18 -3.43 -3.99 5.74
N ARG A 19 -2.87 -4.54 6.81
CA ARG A 19 -3.63 -5.22 7.86
C ARG A 19 -3.23 -4.74 9.24
N GLY A 20 -4.13 -4.89 10.20
CA GLY A 20 -3.83 -4.91 11.62
C GLY A 20 -3.85 -3.58 12.31
N HIS A 21 -4.20 -2.50 11.64
CA HIS A 21 -4.12 -1.16 12.21
C HIS A 21 -5.24 -0.81 13.19
N ALA A 22 -6.39 -1.47 13.11
CA ALA A 22 -7.60 -1.05 13.83
C ALA A 22 -7.48 -1.18 15.34
N GLU A 23 -6.58 -2.01 15.82
CA GLU A 23 -6.42 -2.31 17.24
C GLU A 23 -5.36 -1.45 17.91
N CYS A 24 -4.88 -0.41 17.25
CA CYS A 24 -3.82 0.46 17.77
C CYS A 24 -4.40 1.41 18.81
N GLY A 25 -4.37 1.01 20.08
CA GLY A 25 -4.87 1.83 21.16
C GLY A 25 -3.84 2.77 21.79
N GLU A 26 -2.59 2.64 21.44
CA GLU A 26 -1.51 3.42 22.01
C GLU A 26 -1.13 4.60 21.10
N HIS A 27 -0.64 5.67 21.71
CA HIS A 27 -0.34 6.94 21.07
C HIS A 27 0.48 6.83 19.77
N GLY A 28 1.63 6.14 19.84
CA GLY A 28 2.50 5.99 18.67
C GLY A 28 1.90 5.10 17.60
N SER A 29 1.14 4.10 18.00
CA SER A 29 0.50 3.15 17.10
C SER A 29 -0.62 3.78 16.28
N ASP A 30 -1.40 4.69 16.87
CA ASP A 30 -2.46 5.41 16.17
C ASP A 30 -1.89 6.30 15.06
N LEU A 31 -0.79 6.98 15.35
CA LEU A 31 -0.11 7.83 14.37
C LEU A 31 0.44 7.01 13.21
N VAL A 32 1.05 5.87 13.51
CA VAL A 32 1.58 4.94 12.52
C VAL A 32 0.47 4.37 11.65
N CYS A 33 -0.66 4.00 12.25
CA CYS A 33 -1.81 3.50 11.50
C CYS A 33 -2.36 4.55 10.55
N ALA A 34 -2.49 5.79 11.00
CA ALA A 34 -2.95 6.89 10.17
C ALA A 34 -1.99 7.15 9.00
N ALA A 35 -0.70 7.17 9.26
CA ALA A 35 0.32 7.43 8.24
C ALA A 35 0.35 6.32 7.17
N THR A 36 0.37 5.06 7.58
CA THR A 36 0.39 3.93 6.63
C THR A 36 -0.91 3.84 5.85
N SER A 37 -2.05 4.08 6.48
CA SER A 37 -3.35 4.09 5.81
C SER A 37 -3.42 5.19 4.76
N ALA A 38 -2.93 6.38 5.08
CA ALA A 38 -2.91 7.49 4.13
C ALA A 38 -2.09 7.15 2.88
N LEU A 39 -0.94 6.50 3.05
CA LEU A 39 -0.08 6.10 1.93
C LEU A 39 -0.76 5.09 1.01
N VAL A 40 -1.36 4.05 1.55
CA VAL A 40 -1.99 3.01 0.71
C VAL A 40 -3.26 3.50 0.04
N ILE A 41 -4.05 4.33 0.70
CA ILE A 41 -5.26 4.93 0.11
C ILE A 41 -4.86 5.90 -1.01
N ALA A 42 -3.86 6.74 -0.77
CA ALA A 42 -3.36 7.65 -1.78
C ALA A 42 -2.85 6.90 -3.01
N ALA A 43 -2.12 5.80 -2.82
CA ALA A 43 -1.63 4.98 -3.92
C ALA A 43 -2.78 4.38 -4.72
N ALA A 44 -3.78 3.80 -4.06
CA ALA A 44 -4.95 3.23 -4.74
C ALA A 44 -5.70 4.28 -5.56
N ASN A 45 -5.88 5.48 -5.02
CA ASN A 45 -6.50 6.60 -5.73
C ASN A 45 -5.63 7.07 -6.90
N GLY A 46 -4.32 7.17 -6.70
CA GLY A 46 -3.38 7.58 -7.72
C GLY A 46 -3.34 6.65 -8.92
N LEU A 47 -3.49 5.35 -8.70
CA LEU A 47 -3.56 4.37 -9.79
C LEU A 47 -4.67 4.71 -10.78
N LEU A 48 -5.84 5.06 -10.28
CA LEU A 48 -6.96 5.45 -11.12
C LEU A 48 -6.78 6.84 -11.71
N GLN A 49 -6.45 7.81 -10.88
CA GLN A 49 -6.44 9.24 -11.25
C GLN A 49 -5.26 9.62 -12.15
N HIS A 50 -4.10 9.01 -11.94
CA HIS A 50 -2.86 9.43 -12.60
C HIS A 50 -2.26 8.39 -13.51
N ALA A 51 -2.56 7.12 -13.33
CA ALA A 51 -2.05 6.05 -14.17
C ALA A 51 -3.10 5.46 -15.13
N GLY A 52 -4.38 5.73 -14.88
CA GLY A 52 -5.46 5.15 -15.66
C GLY A 52 -5.55 3.63 -15.55
N VAL A 53 -5.17 3.11 -14.40
CA VAL A 53 -5.11 1.67 -14.15
C VAL A 53 -6.36 1.22 -13.42
N SER A 54 -7.01 0.18 -13.92
CA SER A 54 -8.11 -0.47 -13.22
C SER A 54 -7.60 -1.25 -12.02
N ARG A 55 -8.29 -1.12 -10.90
CA ARG A 55 -7.97 -1.86 -9.69
C ARG A 55 -9.25 -2.23 -8.93
N ALA A 56 -9.17 -3.31 -8.16
CA ALA A 56 -10.21 -3.71 -7.22
C ALA A 56 -9.76 -3.38 -5.80
N VAL A 57 -10.56 -2.63 -5.08
CA VAL A 57 -10.27 -2.23 -3.70
C VAL A 57 -11.29 -2.87 -2.76
N ARG A 58 -10.79 -3.47 -1.68
CA ARG A 58 -11.60 -3.97 -0.57
C ARG A 58 -11.13 -3.31 0.70
N GLN A 59 -12.06 -2.72 1.43
CA GLN A 59 -11.72 -2.00 2.64
C GLN A 59 -12.72 -2.29 3.75
N ARG A 60 -12.19 -2.56 4.93
CA ARG A 60 -12.96 -2.69 6.16
C ARG A 60 -12.05 -2.34 7.34
N SER A 61 -12.60 -2.30 8.54
CA SER A 61 -11.80 -2.00 9.73
C SER A 61 -10.61 -2.95 9.84
N GLY A 62 -9.40 -2.41 9.95
CA GLY A 62 -8.17 -3.18 10.05
C GLY A 62 -7.69 -3.85 8.78
N TYR A 63 -8.25 -3.48 7.62
CA TYR A 63 -7.94 -4.17 6.38
C TYR A 63 -8.15 -3.26 5.17
N PHE A 64 -7.13 -3.19 4.33
CA PHE A 64 -7.21 -2.51 3.03
C PHE A 64 -6.48 -3.38 2.00
N ASP A 65 -7.17 -3.71 0.91
CA ASP A 65 -6.62 -4.54 -0.16
C ASP A 65 -6.83 -3.88 -1.50
N CYS A 66 -5.79 -3.89 -2.34
CA CYS A 66 -5.86 -3.35 -3.68
C CYS A 66 -5.19 -4.32 -4.65
N SER A 67 -5.95 -4.78 -5.64
CA SER A 67 -5.45 -5.64 -6.70
C SER A 67 -5.46 -4.88 -8.02
N ILE A 68 -4.35 -4.93 -8.76
CA ILE A 68 -4.27 -4.35 -10.09
C ILE A 68 -5.00 -5.27 -11.07
N LEU A 69 -5.99 -4.75 -11.79
CA LEU A 69 -6.77 -5.52 -12.74
C LEU A 69 -6.24 -5.42 -14.16
N ASP A 70 -5.87 -4.20 -14.58
CA ASP A 70 -5.43 -3.98 -15.95
C ASP A 70 -4.52 -2.75 -16.04
N CYS A 71 -3.47 -2.88 -16.84
CA CYS A 71 -2.60 -1.77 -17.24
C CYS A 71 -2.70 -1.64 -18.75
N PRO A 72 -3.42 -0.63 -19.26
CA PRO A 72 -3.76 -0.57 -20.69
C PRO A 72 -2.59 -0.26 -21.62
N SER A 73 -1.45 0.20 -21.10
CA SER A 73 -0.29 0.57 -21.90
C SER A 73 0.99 0.48 -21.09
N ALA A 74 2.13 0.54 -21.78
CA ALA A 74 3.44 0.62 -21.13
C ALA A 74 3.57 1.90 -20.30
N ASP A 75 3.01 3.01 -20.74
CA ASP A 75 2.98 4.26 -20.00
C ASP A 75 2.18 4.12 -18.69
N ALA A 76 0.99 3.53 -18.78
CA ALA A 76 0.17 3.28 -17.59
C ALA A 76 0.91 2.39 -16.60
N ARG A 77 1.61 1.36 -17.08
CA ARG A 77 2.42 0.47 -16.26
C ARG A 77 3.55 1.24 -15.57
N ALA A 78 4.26 2.09 -16.29
CA ALA A 78 5.35 2.87 -15.72
C ALA A 78 4.85 3.82 -14.62
N ARG A 79 3.71 4.48 -14.83
CA ARG A 79 3.11 5.35 -13.83
C ARG A 79 2.63 4.56 -12.61
N ALA A 80 2.01 3.42 -12.84
CA ALA A 80 1.58 2.54 -11.75
C ALA A 80 2.76 2.06 -10.92
N ASP A 81 3.84 1.64 -11.56
CA ASP A 81 5.06 1.21 -10.86
C ASP A 81 5.63 2.34 -10.01
N ALA A 82 5.70 3.56 -10.55
CA ALA A 82 6.21 4.71 -9.80
C ALA A 82 5.35 4.99 -8.57
N ILE A 83 4.03 4.97 -8.72
CA ILE A 83 3.09 5.21 -7.61
C ILE A 83 3.24 4.12 -6.52
N LEU A 84 3.28 2.87 -6.93
CA LEU A 84 3.32 1.73 -6.01
C LEU A 84 4.67 1.62 -5.31
N GLU A 85 5.78 1.79 -6.02
CA GLU A 85 7.10 1.75 -5.40
C GLU A 85 7.33 2.93 -4.45
N THR A 86 6.77 4.10 -4.78
CA THR A 86 6.81 5.26 -3.88
C THR A 86 6.03 4.97 -2.60
N MET A 87 4.85 4.40 -2.70
CA MET A 87 4.05 4.01 -1.53
C MET A 87 4.82 3.02 -0.66
N ILE A 88 5.40 1.99 -1.26
CA ILE A 88 6.18 0.98 -0.54
C ILE A 88 7.39 1.62 0.15
N SER A 89 8.11 2.50 -0.53
CA SER A 89 9.22 3.27 0.06
C SER A 89 8.77 4.05 1.29
N GLY A 90 7.61 4.68 1.22
CA GLY A 90 7.06 5.43 2.33
C GLY A 90 6.76 4.55 3.54
N VAL A 91 6.12 3.40 3.31
CA VAL A 91 5.84 2.46 4.39
C VAL A 91 7.11 1.85 4.96
N ARG A 92 8.12 1.55 4.12
CA ARG A 92 9.42 1.06 4.60
C ARG A 92 10.12 2.10 5.47
N ALA A 93 10.06 3.37 5.12
CA ALA A 93 10.63 4.45 5.94
C ALA A 93 9.97 4.49 7.32
N ILE A 94 8.64 4.34 7.36
CA ILE A 94 7.92 4.26 8.64
C ILE A 94 8.35 3.02 9.43
N SER A 95 8.50 1.89 8.77
CA SER A 95 8.90 0.64 9.44
C SER A 95 10.31 0.72 10.02
N GLN A 96 11.20 1.49 9.41
CA GLN A 96 12.55 1.71 9.94
C GLN A 96 12.52 2.55 11.20
N GLU A 97 11.63 3.52 11.28
CA GLU A 97 11.45 4.38 12.45
C GLU A 97 10.67 3.66 13.57
N TYR A 98 9.70 2.84 13.20
CA TYR A 98 8.82 2.13 14.13
C TYR A 98 8.78 0.63 13.83
N PRO A 99 9.92 -0.08 13.97
CA PRO A 99 10.03 -1.49 13.55
C PRO A 99 9.13 -2.44 14.35
N GLU A 100 8.73 -2.06 15.55
CA GLU A 100 7.82 -2.85 16.38
C GLU A 100 6.37 -2.68 15.98
N ASN A 101 6.04 -1.63 15.21
CA ASN A 101 4.67 -1.28 14.87
C ASN A 101 4.33 -1.57 13.41
N VAL A 102 5.31 -1.55 12.51
CA VAL A 102 5.08 -1.70 11.07
C VAL A 102 6.07 -2.69 10.47
N SER A 103 5.56 -3.56 9.63
CA SER A 103 6.39 -4.44 8.81
C SER A 103 5.95 -4.40 7.36
N VAL A 104 6.90 -4.64 6.45
CA VAL A 104 6.65 -4.78 5.01
C VAL A 104 7.12 -6.16 4.58
N ILE A 105 6.24 -6.92 3.97
CA ILE A 105 6.49 -8.31 3.58
C ILE A 105 6.22 -8.48 2.10
N ASP A 106 7.24 -8.95 1.38
CA ASP A 106 7.09 -9.38 -0.02
C ASP A 106 6.64 -10.84 -0.04
N ILE A 107 5.56 -11.12 -0.74
CA ILE A 107 4.97 -12.46 -0.78
C ILE A 107 4.89 -13.05 -2.19
#